data_cefd5e98d7bec4abeec94964e410dc0c
#
_entry.id   cefd5e98d7bec4abeec94964e410dc0c
#
_cell.length_a   1.000
_cell.length_b   1.000
_cell.length_c   1.000
_cell.angle_alpha   90.00
_cell.angle_beta   90.00
_cell.angle_gamma   90.00
#
_symmetry.space_group_name_H-M   'P 1'
#
loop_
_entity.id
_entity.type
_entity.pdbx_description
1 polymer ?
#
loop_
_entity_poly.entity_id
_entity_poly.type
_entity_poly.pdbx_seq_one_letter_code
_entity_poly.pdbx_strand_id
1 'polypeptide(L)'
;MMRLVLTMLFAAISPLLMAQTYETRYERSVHDIMQDVQRRFGVKFKYNVDTVGRRLPYADFRVRPYSLEMTLDNICKFFDWNWWKQHDHLYKIKPYEYPRRHESEGRLMLDYLSGLYNNKEQWEARRDSLRREVRQRLGLDAFLDSCVGVSVQRTGNPVNCQLSTVNCQLSKVRKHDGYTTQNICIELTPGQHLFGTIYASTKKGKHALIVCPDGHWPYRYRADEQQRLGTLARMGAVCVDFDLYGWGESEREVGKEAHHTSRAHVYQAACGYILLDYMLNNRKDIDPERVGVMGGSGGGTHTVLLSLLDSRVTASAPVVHLASHFDGGCPCESGMPVQLSGGGTCEPELAAVMAPKPMLIVSDGGDWTSSVPTLEFPYLQRIYGFYGAADKVRNVHLPAERHDFKENKRQAVYDFFIDVFRLDRSMLDESKITIEPDEQLKSIYK
;
A
#
# COMPACT_ATOMS: atom_id res chain seq x y z
N MET A 1 59.17 53.66 25.56
CA MET A 1 58.52 52.85 24.48
C MET A 1 57.38 51.99 25.09
N MET A 2 56.23 52.57 25.08
CA MET A 2 55.06 51.95 25.70
C MET A 2 54.16 51.44 24.56
N ARG A 3 54.05 50.15 24.41
CA ARG A 3 53.16 49.54 23.42
C ARG A 3 51.74 49.50 23.97
N LEU A 4 50.87 50.27 23.34
CA LEU A 4 49.42 50.24 23.56
C LEU A 4 48.90 48.99 22.92
N VAL A 5 48.35 48.05 23.71
CA VAL A 5 47.61 46.89 23.22
C VAL A 5 46.14 47.30 23.12
N LEU A 6 45.71 47.56 21.90
CA LEU A 6 44.30 47.84 21.58
C LEU A 6 43.55 46.52 21.58
N THR A 7 42.84 46.24 22.66
CA THR A 7 41.94 45.09 22.73
C THR A 7 40.64 45.46 22.01
N MET A 8 40.48 45.00 20.78
CA MET A 8 39.19 45.06 20.10
C MET A 8 38.21 44.06 20.75
N LEU A 9 37.27 44.59 21.50
CA LEU A 9 36.08 43.84 21.93
C LEU A 9 35.22 43.62 20.67
N PHE A 10 35.27 42.43 20.07
CA PHE A 10 34.24 41.96 19.18
C PHE A 10 33.01 41.64 20.04
N ALA A 11 32.11 42.61 20.15
CA ALA A 11 30.75 42.31 20.56
C ALA A 11 30.13 41.37 19.51
N ALA A 12 30.10 40.10 19.83
CA ALA A 12 29.29 39.12 19.09
C ALA A 12 27.82 39.56 19.24
N ILE A 13 27.33 40.29 18.26
CA ILE A 13 25.90 40.49 18.07
C ILE A 13 25.40 39.10 17.66
N SER A 14 25.03 38.28 18.64
CA SER A 14 24.15 37.15 18.38
C SER A 14 22.93 37.70 17.62
N PRO A 15 22.59 37.18 16.46
CA PRO A 15 21.28 37.48 15.91
C PRO A 15 20.29 36.99 16.97
N LEU A 16 19.76 37.90 17.77
CA LEU A 16 18.52 37.67 18.47
C LEU A 16 17.55 37.23 17.35
N LEU A 17 17.27 35.95 17.25
CA LEU A 17 16.05 35.50 16.61
C LEU A 17 14.98 36.37 17.27
N MET A 18 14.46 37.33 16.53
CA MET A 18 13.27 38.06 16.93
C MET A 18 12.17 37.04 16.99
N ALA A 19 12.06 36.33 18.11
CA ALA A 19 10.90 35.55 18.39
C ALA A 19 9.71 36.48 18.20
N GLN A 20 8.90 36.22 17.21
CA GLN A 20 7.71 36.99 16.93
C GLN A 20 6.88 37.02 18.21
N THR A 21 6.87 38.18 18.91
CA THR A 21 6.10 38.37 20.13
C THR A 21 4.61 38.49 19.73
N TYR A 22 3.84 37.47 20.05
CA TYR A 22 2.39 37.50 19.83
C TYR A 22 1.74 38.39 20.90
N GLU A 23 0.74 39.15 20.48
CA GLU A 23 -0.05 39.89 21.41
C GLU A 23 -1.06 38.97 22.12
N THR A 24 -0.86 38.71 23.41
CA THR A 24 -1.62 37.72 24.20
C THR A 24 -3.12 38.00 24.29
N ARG A 25 -3.56 39.26 24.13
CA ARG A 25 -4.99 39.64 24.11
C ARG A 25 -5.75 39.03 22.95
N TYR A 26 -5.10 38.62 21.84
CA TYR A 26 -5.70 37.95 20.70
C TYR A 26 -5.49 36.44 20.72
N GLU A 27 -4.91 35.93 21.79
CA GLU A 27 -4.66 34.52 21.98
C GLU A 27 -5.89 33.84 22.58
N ARG A 28 -6.28 32.70 22.00
CA ARG A 28 -7.37 31.87 22.52
C ARG A 28 -6.91 30.42 22.70
N SER A 29 -7.61 29.65 23.55
CA SER A 29 -7.39 28.19 23.56
C SER A 29 -7.80 27.59 22.22
N VAL A 30 -7.10 26.55 21.79
CA VAL A 30 -7.46 25.83 20.56
C VAL A 30 -8.85 25.20 20.71
N HIS A 31 -9.15 24.72 21.91
CA HIS A 31 -10.46 24.17 22.22
C HIS A 31 -11.58 25.17 21.91
N ASP A 32 -11.47 26.41 22.42
CA ASP A 32 -12.52 27.42 22.27
C ASP A 32 -12.70 27.85 20.82
N ILE A 33 -11.60 28.10 20.10
CA ILE A 33 -11.71 28.51 18.70
C ILE A 33 -12.29 27.39 17.83
N MET A 34 -11.96 26.13 18.11
CA MET A 34 -12.50 25.00 17.38
C MET A 34 -13.99 24.78 17.69
N GLN A 35 -14.44 25.05 18.90
CA GLN A 35 -15.88 25.07 19.24
C GLN A 35 -16.64 26.14 18.43
N ASP A 36 -16.05 27.33 18.27
CA ASP A 36 -16.64 28.40 17.46
C ASP A 36 -16.71 28.00 15.98
N VAL A 37 -15.66 27.37 15.46
CA VAL A 37 -15.62 26.84 14.08
C VAL A 37 -16.69 25.77 13.88
N GLN A 38 -16.88 24.84 14.82
CA GLN A 38 -17.95 23.84 14.75
C GLN A 38 -19.33 24.48 14.64
N ARG A 39 -19.61 25.47 15.52
CA ARG A 39 -20.91 26.19 15.51
C ARG A 39 -21.12 26.97 14.21
N ARG A 40 -20.09 27.65 13.74
CA ARG A 40 -20.18 28.51 12.55
C ARG A 40 -20.45 27.72 11.28
N PHE A 41 -19.80 26.57 11.11
CA PHE A 41 -19.87 25.78 9.88
C PHE A 41 -20.78 24.55 9.98
N GLY A 42 -21.39 24.31 11.14
CA GLY A 42 -22.30 23.16 11.32
C GLY A 42 -21.59 21.81 11.22
N VAL A 43 -20.33 21.73 11.68
CA VAL A 43 -19.51 20.52 11.57
C VAL A 43 -19.12 19.98 12.93
N LYS A 44 -18.59 18.74 12.94
CA LYS A 44 -18.00 18.09 14.13
C LYS A 44 -16.55 17.72 13.87
N PHE A 45 -15.73 17.75 14.91
CA PHE A 45 -14.34 17.33 14.84
C PHE A 45 -14.07 16.11 15.72
N LYS A 46 -13.27 15.17 15.22
CA LYS A 46 -12.58 14.14 16.01
C LYS A 46 -11.12 14.52 16.12
N TYR A 47 -10.59 14.52 17.33
CA TYR A 47 -9.22 14.93 17.63
C TYR A 47 -8.35 13.73 18.01
N ASN A 48 -7.16 13.64 17.40
CA ASN A 48 -6.04 12.85 17.89
C ASN A 48 -4.87 13.77 18.30
N VAL A 49 -5.21 14.97 18.74
CA VAL A 49 -4.29 16.03 19.16
C VAL A 49 -4.83 16.67 20.45
N ASP A 50 -3.93 17.22 21.26
CA ASP A 50 -4.33 17.99 22.43
C ASP A 50 -4.79 19.38 22.02
N THR A 51 -6.08 19.67 22.19
CA THR A 51 -6.68 20.99 21.93
C THR A 51 -6.86 21.83 23.21
N VAL A 52 -6.85 21.18 24.38
CA VAL A 52 -7.17 21.85 25.68
C VAL A 52 -5.94 22.61 26.18
N GLY A 53 -4.76 21.98 26.18
CA GLY A 53 -3.51 22.57 26.66
C GLY A 53 -2.83 23.52 25.68
N ARG A 54 -3.37 23.68 24.46
CA ARG A 54 -2.76 24.49 23.40
C ARG A 54 -3.43 25.84 23.26
N ARG A 55 -2.62 26.89 23.03
CA ARG A 55 -3.10 28.25 22.76
C ARG A 55 -2.69 28.68 21.34
N LEU A 56 -3.55 29.46 20.70
CA LEU A 56 -3.37 29.91 19.32
C LEU A 56 -3.36 31.44 19.27
N PRO A 57 -2.22 32.04 18.91
CA PRO A 57 -2.14 33.48 18.74
C PRO A 57 -2.96 33.95 17.54
N TYR A 58 -3.59 35.10 17.67
CA TYR A 58 -4.44 35.70 16.64
C TYR A 58 -5.54 34.74 16.16
N ALA A 59 -6.11 33.95 17.06
CA ALA A 59 -7.03 32.85 16.73
C ALA A 59 -8.21 33.28 15.85
N ASP A 60 -8.89 34.39 16.21
CA ASP A 60 -10.05 34.86 15.45
C ASP A 60 -9.67 35.36 14.05
N PHE A 61 -8.47 35.85 13.86
CA PHE A 61 -7.95 36.29 12.55
C PHE A 61 -7.60 35.14 11.62
N ARG A 62 -7.55 33.89 12.12
CA ARG A 62 -7.32 32.70 11.31
C ARG A 62 -8.60 32.14 10.73
N VAL A 63 -9.75 32.52 11.26
CA VAL A 63 -11.05 32.06 10.78
C VAL A 63 -11.43 32.80 9.49
N ARG A 64 -11.74 32.03 8.44
CA ARG A 64 -12.27 32.54 7.18
C ARG A 64 -13.78 32.30 7.15
N PRO A 65 -14.65 33.32 7.27
CA PRO A 65 -16.09 33.14 7.40
C PRO A 65 -16.74 32.48 6.18
N TYR A 66 -16.02 32.42 5.08
CA TYR A 66 -16.45 31.89 3.77
C TYR A 66 -15.84 30.53 3.41
N SER A 67 -14.91 29.99 4.22
CA SER A 67 -14.27 28.71 3.92
C SER A 67 -13.83 27.98 5.20
N LEU A 68 -14.40 26.81 5.42
CA LEU A 68 -13.97 25.90 6.50
C LEU A 68 -12.55 25.37 6.25
N GLU A 69 -12.24 24.97 5.03
CA GLU A 69 -10.95 24.40 4.66
C GLU A 69 -9.82 25.38 4.93
N MET A 70 -9.95 26.63 4.45
CA MET A 70 -8.96 27.68 4.71
C MET A 70 -8.82 27.98 6.21
N THR A 71 -9.92 27.92 6.95
CA THR A 71 -9.91 28.09 8.41
C THR A 71 -9.12 26.98 9.08
N LEU A 72 -9.41 25.74 8.72
CA LEU A 72 -8.70 24.58 9.26
C LEU A 72 -7.21 24.61 8.90
N ASP A 73 -6.87 24.96 7.67
CA ASP A 73 -5.49 25.13 7.25
C ASP A 73 -4.74 26.19 8.10
N ASN A 74 -5.37 27.36 8.30
CA ASN A 74 -4.76 28.43 9.08
C ASN A 74 -4.57 28.09 10.57
N ILE A 75 -5.40 27.19 11.12
CA ILE A 75 -5.31 26.74 12.50
C ILE A 75 -4.37 25.54 12.61
N CYS A 76 -4.57 24.51 11.81
CA CYS A 76 -3.86 23.24 11.93
C CYS A 76 -2.37 23.38 11.56
N LYS A 77 -2.04 24.09 10.48
CA LYS A 77 -0.64 24.29 10.04
C LYS A 77 0.23 24.99 11.07
N PHE A 78 -0.35 25.79 11.96
CA PHE A 78 0.40 26.42 13.05
C PHE A 78 1.00 25.42 14.05
N PHE A 79 0.33 24.26 14.21
CA PHE A 79 0.74 23.22 15.15
C PHE A 79 1.36 21.99 14.48
N ASP A 80 1.62 22.06 13.19
CA ASP A 80 2.01 20.91 12.37
C ASP A 80 0.96 19.79 12.44
N TRP A 81 -0.31 20.18 12.39
CA TRP A 81 -1.43 19.27 12.30
C TRP A 81 -2.00 19.26 10.89
N ASN A 82 -2.71 18.16 10.58
CA ASN A 82 -3.47 18.02 9.35
C ASN A 82 -4.93 17.68 9.66
N TRP A 83 -5.79 17.93 8.69
CA TRP A 83 -7.22 17.65 8.79
C TRP A 83 -7.69 16.95 7.52
N TRP A 84 -8.79 16.19 7.64
CA TRP A 84 -9.49 15.63 6.49
C TRP A 84 -10.95 15.33 6.81
N LYS A 85 -11.79 15.44 5.79
CA LYS A 85 -13.19 15.07 5.85
C LYS A 85 -13.29 13.55 5.94
N GLN A 86 -13.99 13.03 6.95
CA GLN A 86 -14.30 11.60 7.05
C GLN A 86 -15.60 11.25 6.32
N HIS A 87 -16.62 12.07 6.50
CA HIS A 87 -17.89 12.06 5.81
C HIS A 87 -18.57 13.41 6.03
N ASP A 88 -19.78 13.62 5.51
CA ASP A 88 -20.48 14.89 5.63
C ASP A 88 -20.56 15.35 7.09
N HIS A 89 -20.20 16.62 7.28
CA HIS A 89 -20.15 17.30 8.58
C HIS A 89 -19.22 16.70 9.64
N LEU A 90 -18.36 15.71 9.31
CA LEU A 90 -17.37 15.17 10.24
C LEU A 90 -15.95 15.27 9.69
N TYR A 91 -15.08 15.92 10.45
CA TYR A 91 -13.66 16.11 10.13
C TYR A 91 -12.80 15.50 11.23
N LYS A 92 -11.64 14.96 10.84
CA LYS A 92 -10.63 14.42 11.75
C LYS A 92 -9.41 15.32 11.74
N ILE A 93 -8.84 15.58 12.93
CA ILE A 93 -7.62 16.36 13.11
C ILE A 93 -6.59 15.51 13.83
N LYS A 94 -5.40 15.41 13.24
CA LYS A 94 -4.24 14.65 13.76
C LYS A 94 -2.95 15.43 13.58
N PRO A 95 -1.82 14.99 14.16
CA PRO A 95 -0.51 15.44 13.74
C PRO A 95 -0.29 15.23 12.25
N TYR A 96 0.64 15.98 11.66
CA TYR A 96 1.03 15.78 10.27
C TYR A 96 1.44 14.33 9.99
N GLU A 97 0.94 13.78 8.90
CA GLU A 97 1.23 12.42 8.43
C GLU A 97 1.81 12.52 7.00
N TYR A 98 3.08 12.19 6.80
CA TYR A 98 3.72 12.27 5.48
C TYR A 98 3.05 11.42 4.39
N PRO A 99 2.39 10.27 4.71
CA PRO A 99 1.77 9.44 3.67
C PRO A 99 0.35 9.88 3.29
N ARG A 100 -0.17 10.94 3.89
CA ARG A 100 -1.54 11.40 3.66
C ARG A 100 -1.57 12.89 3.29
N ARG A 101 -2.19 13.17 2.17
CA ARG A 101 -2.42 14.50 1.61
C ARG A 101 -3.91 14.74 1.44
N HIS A 102 -4.32 15.97 1.11
CA HIS A 102 -5.68 16.27 0.67
C HIS A 102 -5.89 15.77 -0.76
N GLU A 103 -7.12 15.42 -1.13
CA GLU A 103 -7.47 15.00 -2.50
C GLU A 103 -7.08 16.06 -3.54
N SER A 104 -7.23 17.34 -3.20
CA SER A 104 -6.78 18.45 -4.07
C SER A 104 -5.28 18.42 -4.36
N GLU A 105 -4.44 18.01 -3.39
CA GLU A 105 -3.01 17.82 -3.59
C GLU A 105 -2.73 16.58 -4.45
N GLY A 106 -3.53 15.50 -4.29
CA GLY A 106 -3.47 14.34 -5.16
C GLY A 106 -3.74 14.70 -6.62
N ARG A 107 -4.71 15.58 -6.87
CA ARG A 107 -4.98 16.13 -8.22
C ARG A 107 -3.78 16.88 -8.77
N LEU A 108 -3.21 17.80 -7.99
CA LEU A 108 -2.02 18.57 -8.40
C LEU A 108 -0.82 17.65 -8.67
N MET A 109 -0.66 16.58 -7.88
CA MET A 109 0.37 15.57 -8.11
C MET A 109 0.18 14.87 -9.47
N LEU A 110 -1.03 14.40 -9.78
CA LEU A 110 -1.30 13.73 -11.06
C LEU A 110 -1.18 14.69 -12.26
N ASP A 111 -1.56 15.96 -12.11
CA ASP A 111 -1.34 16.99 -13.12
C ASP A 111 0.15 17.23 -13.37
N TYR A 112 0.95 17.35 -12.31
CA TYR A 112 2.41 17.47 -12.40
C TYR A 112 3.02 16.26 -13.11
N LEU A 113 2.70 15.04 -12.68
CA LEU A 113 3.21 13.81 -13.27
C LEU A 113 2.79 13.68 -14.74
N SER A 114 1.56 14.08 -15.07
CA SER A 114 1.06 14.07 -16.44
C SER A 114 1.87 15.00 -17.36
N GLY A 115 2.49 16.04 -16.84
CA GLY A 115 3.37 16.94 -17.58
C GLY A 115 4.76 16.36 -17.88
N LEU A 116 5.18 15.29 -17.18
CA LEU A 116 6.52 14.71 -17.34
C LEU A 116 6.66 13.82 -18.60
N TYR A 117 5.55 13.30 -19.12
CA TYR A 117 5.55 12.41 -20.29
C TYR A 117 4.25 12.53 -21.08
N ASN A 118 4.36 12.54 -22.41
CA ASN A 118 3.25 12.73 -23.32
C ASN A 118 3.11 11.62 -24.38
N ASN A 119 4.00 10.65 -24.37
CA ASN A 119 4.00 9.53 -25.28
C ASN A 119 4.60 8.27 -24.64
N LYS A 120 4.55 7.16 -25.36
CA LYS A 120 5.02 5.86 -24.90
C LYS A 120 6.52 5.87 -24.54
N GLU A 121 7.36 6.46 -25.36
CA GLU A 121 8.81 6.45 -25.17
C GLU A 121 9.21 7.20 -23.89
N GLN A 122 8.62 8.37 -23.66
CA GLN A 122 8.85 9.15 -22.44
C GLN A 122 8.34 8.40 -21.19
N TRP A 123 7.16 7.79 -21.30
CA TRP A 123 6.62 6.97 -20.21
C TRP A 123 7.51 5.77 -19.92
N GLU A 124 8.00 5.04 -20.93
CA GLU A 124 8.87 3.88 -20.73
C GLU A 124 10.19 4.27 -20.05
N ALA A 125 10.78 5.40 -20.42
CA ALA A 125 11.96 5.93 -19.72
C ALA A 125 11.65 6.25 -18.25
N ARG A 126 10.51 6.87 -17.96
CA ARG A 126 10.02 7.17 -16.61
C ARG A 126 9.77 5.88 -15.83
N ARG A 127 9.03 4.95 -16.40
CA ARG A 127 8.73 3.62 -15.83
C ARG A 127 9.99 2.88 -15.40
N ASP A 128 10.99 2.83 -16.27
CA ASP A 128 12.23 2.09 -16.02
C ASP A 128 13.07 2.79 -14.94
N SER A 129 13.02 4.12 -14.85
CA SER A 129 13.61 4.88 -13.75
C SER A 129 12.90 4.57 -12.42
N LEU A 130 11.56 4.61 -12.41
CA LEU A 130 10.76 4.29 -11.21
C LEU A 130 11.08 2.88 -10.70
N ARG A 131 11.13 1.87 -11.56
CA ARG A 131 11.48 0.49 -11.17
C ARG A 131 12.82 0.41 -10.46
N ARG A 132 13.86 1.05 -11.01
CA ARG A 132 15.19 1.04 -10.41
C ARG A 132 15.21 1.79 -9.08
N GLU A 133 14.65 2.99 -9.04
CA GLU A 133 14.71 3.85 -7.85
C GLU A 133 13.83 3.32 -6.71
N VAL A 134 12.63 2.83 -6.99
CA VAL A 134 11.77 2.18 -5.97
C VAL A 134 12.48 0.98 -5.36
N ARG A 135 13.07 0.11 -6.19
CA ARG A 135 13.85 -1.04 -5.72
C ARG A 135 15.02 -0.61 -4.82
N GLN A 136 15.74 0.44 -5.22
CA GLN A 136 16.86 0.99 -4.45
C GLN A 136 16.39 1.62 -3.14
N ARG A 137 15.36 2.50 -3.18
CA ARG A 137 14.83 3.19 -2.00
C ARG A 137 14.19 2.25 -1.00
N LEU A 138 13.55 1.20 -1.49
CA LEU A 138 13.03 0.12 -0.65
C LEU A 138 14.17 -0.67 0.04
N GLY A 139 15.38 -0.65 -0.51
CA GLY A 139 16.51 -1.44 -0.01
C GLY A 139 16.34 -2.93 -0.29
N LEU A 140 15.55 -3.30 -1.32
CA LEU A 140 15.16 -4.68 -1.58
C LEU A 140 16.37 -5.58 -1.85
N ASP A 141 17.34 -5.13 -2.64
CA ASP A 141 18.52 -5.96 -2.98
C ASP A 141 19.37 -6.27 -1.76
N ALA A 142 19.61 -5.27 -0.89
CA ALA A 142 20.36 -5.47 0.34
C ALA A 142 19.62 -6.41 1.31
N PHE A 143 18.29 -6.34 1.33
CA PHE A 143 17.47 -7.24 2.13
C PHE A 143 17.55 -8.67 1.58
N LEU A 144 17.39 -8.87 0.28
CA LEU A 144 17.47 -10.18 -0.37
C LEU A 144 18.85 -10.81 -0.20
N ASP A 145 19.94 -10.02 -0.29
CA ASP A 145 21.31 -10.49 -0.03
C ASP A 145 21.51 -10.97 1.43
N SER A 146 20.67 -10.49 2.37
CA SER A 146 20.67 -10.92 3.77
C SER A 146 19.81 -12.17 4.03
N CYS A 147 19.01 -12.60 3.06
CA CYS A 147 18.09 -13.73 3.22
C CYS A 147 18.84 -15.07 3.10
N VAL A 148 18.42 -16.04 3.93
CA VAL A 148 18.99 -17.39 3.95
C VAL A 148 18.65 -18.13 2.66
N GLY A 149 19.67 -18.69 1.98
CA GLY A 149 19.47 -19.49 0.77
C GLY A 149 19.01 -18.70 -0.47
N VAL A 150 19.03 -17.38 -0.41
CA VAL A 150 18.74 -16.52 -1.55
C VAL A 150 20.04 -16.12 -2.24
N SER A 151 20.17 -16.43 -3.53
CA SER A 151 21.24 -15.88 -4.37
C SER A 151 20.65 -14.97 -5.44
N VAL A 152 21.04 -13.70 -5.42
CA VAL A 152 20.57 -12.71 -6.39
C VAL A 152 21.46 -12.76 -7.63
N GLN A 153 20.97 -13.29 -8.74
CA GLN A 153 21.64 -13.17 -10.02
C GLN A 153 21.31 -11.83 -10.68
N ARG A 154 22.29 -10.92 -10.68
CA ARG A 154 22.15 -9.55 -11.24
C ARG A 154 22.48 -9.51 -12.75
N THR A 155 22.09 -10.52 -13.51
CA THR A 155 22.32 -10.57 -14.95
C THR A 155 21.13 -9.97 -15.71
N GLY A 156 21.33 -8.75 -16.20
CA GLY A 156 20.34 -8.09 -17.07
C GLY A 156 19.26 -7.28 -16.33
N ASN A 157 18.41 -6.62 -17.13
CA ASN A 157 17.21 -5.94 -16.67
C ASN A 157 16.00 -6.74 -17.19
N PRO A 158 15.16 -7.39 -16.37
CA PRO A 158 15.04 -7.32 -14.92
C PRO A 158 16.02 -8.24 -14.15
N VAL A 159 16.29 -7.87 -12.90
CA VAL A 159 17.07 -8.70 -11.96
C VAL A 159 16.27 -9.95 -11.64
N ASN A 160 16.74 -11.13 -12.06
CA ASN A 160 16.15 -12.41 -11.67
C ASN A 160 16.82 -12.89 -10.38
N CYS A 161 16.06 -13.07 -9.31
CA CYS A 161 16.50 -13.87 -8.18
C CYS A 161 16.35 -15.35 -8.54
N GLN A 162 17.41 -16.14 -8.38
CA GLN A 162 17.25 -17.58 -8.25
C GLN A 162 17.37 -17.93 -6.78
N LEU A 163 16.29 -18.44 -6.21
CA LEU A 163 16.30 -19.01 -4.87
C LEU A 163 16.94 -20.40 -4.94
N SER A 164 18.24 -20.47 -4.73
CA SER A 164 18.99 -21.72 -4.95
C SER A 164 18.75 -22.77 -3.87
N THR A 165 18.43 -22.37 -2.63
CA THR A 165 18.21 -23.31 -1.50
C THR A 165 17.46 -22.62 -0.35
N VAL A 166 16.19 -22.24 -0.56
CA VAL A 166 15.38 -21.69 0.53
C VAL A 166 15.03 -22.81 1.50
N ASN A 167 15.21 -22.59 2.79
CA ASN A 167 14.71 -23.48 3.83
C ASN A 167 13.18 -23.36 3.89
N CYS A 168 12.48 -24.19 3.11
CA CYS A 168 11.03 -24.19 2.99
C CYS A 168 10.42 -25.44 3.60
N GLN A 169 9.47 -25.26 4.49
CA GLN A 169 8.68 -26.33 5.07
C GLN A 169 7.24 -26.25 4.55
N LEU A 170 6.70 -27.40 4.20
CA LEU A 170 5.33 -27.57 3.73
C LEU A 170 4.58 -28.52 4.67
N SER A 171 3.34 -28.17 5.05
CA SER A 171 2.46 -29.07 5.81
C SER A 171 1.96 -30.23 4.93
N LYS A 172 1.22 -31.16 5.54
CA LYS A 172 0.44 -32.13 4.76
C LYS A 172 -0.61 -31.39 3.92
N VAL A 173 -0.81 -31.88 2.69
CA VAL A 173 -1.88 -31.39 1.81
C VAL A 173 -3.23 -31.82 2.38
N ARG A 174 -4.14 -30.88 2.54
CA ARG A 174 -5.55 -31.09 2.92
C ARG A 174 -6.41 -30.97 1.66
N LYS A 175 -7.37 -31.89 1.50
CA LYS A 175 -8.21 -31.99 0.30
C LYS A 175 -9.60 -31.44 0.57
N HIS A 176 -10.12 -30.67 -0.38
CA HIS A 176 -11.46 -30.08 -0.37
C HIS A 176 -12.15 -30.30 -1.70
N ASP A 177 -13.38 -29.80 -1.84
CA ASP A 177 -14.15 -29.92 -3.10
C ASP A 177 -13.53 -29.03 -4.20
N GLY A 178 -12.77 -29.66 -5.11
CA GLY A 178 -12.16 -29.01 -6.26
C GLY A 178 -10.84 -28.29 -5.99
N TYR A 179 -10.35 -28.26 -4.75
CA TYR A 179 -9.07 -27.63 -4.40
C TYR A 179 -8.37 -28.33 -3.22
N THR A 180 -7.15 -27.91 -2.93
CA THR A 180 -6.37 -28.34 -1.76
C THR A 180 -5.83 -27.14 -1.03
N THR A 181 -5.52 -27.29 0.27
CA THR A 181 -4.76 -26.33 1.07
C THR A 181 -3.47 -26.95 1.59
N GLN A 182 -2.44 -26.13 1.72
CA GLN A 182 -1.15 -26.55 2.26
C GLN A 182 -0.44 -25.34 2.87
N ASN A 183 -0.04 -25.39 4.13
CA ASN A 183 0.72 -24.31 4.74
C ASN A 183 2.16 -24.32 4.22
N ILE A 184 2.71 -23.13 4.05
CA ILE A 184 4.09 -22.90 3.64
C ILE A 184 4.78 -22.03 4.68
N CYS A 185 6.02 -22.38 5.03
CA CYS A 185 6.87 -21.63 5.93
C CYS A 185 8.27 -21.54 5.29
N ILE A 186 8.76 -20.31 5.06
CA ILE A 186 10.06 -20.06 4.45
C ILE A 186 10.91 -19.23 5.41
N GLU A 187 12.07 -19.72 5.81
CA GLU A 187 13.02 -18.93 6.58
C GLU A 187 13.65 -17.86 5.67
N LEU A 188 13.44 -16.58 6.01
CA LEU A 188 13.97 -15.44 5.26
C LEU A 188 15.28 -14.95 5.85
N THR A 189 15.31 -14.70 7.15
CA THR A 189 16.54 -14.36 7.89
C THR A 189 16.60 -15.27 9.13
N PRO A 190 17.76 -15.45 9.76
CA PRO A 190 17.86 -16.38 10.88
C PRO A 190 16.77 -16.17 11.94
N GLY A 191 15.91 -17.19 12.12
CA GLY A 191 14.81 -17.16 13.09
C GLY A 191 13.61 -16.28 12.69
N GLN A 192 13.52 -15.78 11.47
CA GLN A 192 12.39 -15.02 10.96
C GLN A 192 11.85 -15.67 9.68
N HIS A 193 10.57 -15.98 9.69
CA HIS A 193 9.93 -16.74 8.64
C HIS A 193 8.78 -15.99 7.96
N LEU A 194 8.61 -16.28 6.69
CA LEU A 194 7.37 -16.05 5.96
C LEU A 194 6.43 -17.22 6.27
N PHE A 195 5.23 -16.92 6.71
CA PHE A 195 4.14 -17.86 6.94
C PHE A 195 3.03 -17.62 5.93
N GLY A 196 2.55 -18.68 5.29
CA GLY A 196 1.50 -18.56 4.28
C GLY A 196 0.71 -19.86 4.09
N THR A 197 -0.28 -19.79 3.20
CA THR A 197 -1.09 -20.95 2.79
C THR A 197 -1.24 -20.99 1.28
N ILE A 198 -0.98 -22.14 0.70
CA ILE A 198 -1.20 -22.42 -0.71
C ILE A 198 -2.60 -23.02 -0.87
N TYR A 199 -3.43 -22.44 -1.72
CA TYR A 199 -4.71 -22.95 -2.19
C TYR A 199 -4.52 -23.37 -3.64
N ALA A 200 -4.61 -24.67 -3.95
CA ALA A 200 -4.27 -25.16 -5.28
C ALA A 200 -5.43 -25.96 -5.91
N SER A 201 -5.68 -25.73 -7.19
CA SER A 201 -6.66 -26.45 -7.95
C SER A 201 -6.35 -27.95 -8.02
N THR A 202 -7.39 -28.78 -8.00
CA THR A 202 -7.26 -30.23 -8.29
C THR A 202 -7.48 -30.58 -9.76
N LYS A 203 -7.73 -29.58 -10.61
CA LYS A 203 -7.85 -29.77 -12.06
C LYS A 203 -6.52 -30.22 -12.66
N LYS A 204 -6.57 -30.97 -13.74
CA LYS A 204 -5.36 -31.36 -14.48
C LYS A 204 -4.84 -30.19 -15.33
N GLY A 205 -3.53 -30.14 -15.53
CA GLY A 205 -2.88 -29.18 -16.42
C GLY A 205 -2.12 -28.07 -15.71
N LYS A 206 -1.90 -26.98 -16.43
CA LYS A 206 -1.19 -25.79 -15.92
C LYS A 206 -2.18 -24.78 -15.35
N HIS A 207 -1.84 -24.19 -14.23
CA HIS A 207 -2.67 -23.26 -13.48
C HIS A 207 -2.09 -21.85 -13.46
N ALA A 208 -2.95 -20.84 -13.45
CA ALA A 208 -2.50 -19.48 -13.12
C ALA A 208 -2.01 -19.43 -11.67
N LEU A 209 -0.91 -18.71 -11.42
CA LEU A 209 -0.48 -18.36 -10.07
C LEU A 209 -1.07 -17.01 -9.67
N ILE A 210 -1.63 -16.89 -8.47
CA ILE A 210 -2.05 -15.61 -7.90
C ILE A 210 -1.42 -15.46 -6.52
N VAL A 211 -0.51 -14.49 -6.38
CA VAL A 211 0.09 -14.12 -5.10
C VAL A 211 -0.82 -13.10 -4.42
N CYS A 212 -1.14 -13.35 -3.16
CA CYS A 212 -2.19 -12.63 -2.42
C CYS A 212 -1.64 -12.02 -1.13
N PRO A 213 -0.91 -10.87 -1.20
CA PRO A 213 -0.53 -10.15 0.00
C PRO A 213 -1.76 -9.70 0.78
N ASP A 214 -1.75 -9.90 2.10
CA ASP A 214 -2.88 -9.52 2.95
C ASP A 214 -2.82 -8.06 3.40
N GLY A 215 -3.95 -7.52 3.86
CA GLY A 215 -4.08 -6.20 4.47
C GLY A 215 -4.16 -6.27 6.00
N HIS A 216 -4.46 -5.12 6.63
CA HIS A 216 -4.58 -5.01 8.10
C HIS A 216 -5.91 -5.56 8.63
N TRP A 217 -6.27 -6.75 8.21
CA TRP A 217 -7.38 -7.52 8.76
C TRP A 217 -6.87 -8.44 9.88
N PRO A 218 -7.78 -9.08 10.66
CA PRO A 218 -7.34 -9.82 11.84
C PRO A 218 -6.27 -10.86 11.54
N TYR A 219 -6.46 -11.69 10.52
CA TYR A 219 -5.50 -12.73 10.12
C TYR A 219 -5.75 -13.18 8.68
N ARG A 220 -4.70 -13.68 7.97
CA ARG A 220 -4.82 -14.23 6.62
C ARG A 220 -5.74 -15.45 6.53
N TYR A 221 -5.92 -16.19 7.62
CA TYR A 221 -6.78 -17.39 7.68
C TYR A 221 -8.24 -17.11 8.09
N ARG A 222 -8.71 -15.86 8.06
CA ARG A 222 -10.12 -15.50 8.26
C ARG A 222 -11.01 -16.08 7.17
N ALA A 223 -12.31 -16.26 7.47
CA ALA A 223 -13.25 -16.98 6.60
C ALA A 223 -13.39 -16.35 5.19
N ASP A 224 -13.46 -15.02 5.09
CA ASP A 224 -13.60 -14.33 3.80
C ASP A 224 -12.34 -14.45 2.92
N GLU A 225 -11.14 -14.54 3.53
CA GLU A 225 -9.91 -14.83 2.80
C GLU A 225 -9.91 -16.25 2.28
N GLN A 226 -10.24 -17.23 3.12
CA GLN A 226 -10.36 -18.64 2.71
C GLN A 226 -11.40 -18.81 1.59
N GLN A 227 -12.56 -18.11 1.68
CA GLN A 227 -13.57 -18.12 0.61
C GLN A 227 -12.98 -17.62 -0.70
N ARG A 228 -12.30 -16.47 -0.67
CA ARG A 228 -11.72 -15.85 -1.87
C ARG A 228 -10.69 -16.77 -2.53
N LEU A 229 -9.70 -17.22 -1.77
CA LEU A 229 -8.60 -18.03 -2.32
C LEU A 229 -9.05 -19.43 -2.71
N GLY A 230 -9.88 -20.06 -1.90
CA GLY A 230 -10.47 -21.37 -2.20
C GLY A 230 -11.33 -21.35 -3.47
N THR A 231 -12.12 -20.29 -3.67
CA THR A 231 -12.95 -20.13 -4.88
C THR A 231 -12.09 -19.97 -6.13
N LEU A 232 -11.05 -19.12 -6.09
CA LEU A 232 -10.10 -18.99 -7.20
C LEU A 232 -9.40 -20.33 -7.50
N ALA A 233 -9.02 -21.07 -6.46
CA ALA A 233 -8.40 -22.39 -6.64
C ALA A 233 -9.37 -23.40 -7.26
N ARG A 234 -10.65 -23.45 -6.83
CA ARG A 234 -11.69 -24.28 -7.49
C ARG A 234 -11.86 -23.93 -8.96
N MET A 235 -11.79 -22.65 -9.30
CA MET A 235 -11.89 -22.19 -10.69
C MET A 235 -10.66 -22.54 -11.55
N GLY A 236 -9.56 -23.00 -10.96
CA GLY A 236 -8.38 -23.46 -11.70
C GLY A 236 -7.10 -22.66 -11.47
N ALA A 237 -7.02 -21.85 -10.41
CA ALA A 237 -5.80 -21.15 -10.01
C ALA A 237 -4.99 -21.92 -8.96
N VAL A 238 -3.77 -21.47 -8.73
CA VAL A 238 -2.99 -21.70 -7.52
C VAL A 238 -2.83 -20.33 -6.86
N CYS A 239 -3.41 -20.16 -5.67
CA CYS A 239 -3.31 -18.94 -4.89
C CYS A 239 -2.37 -19.16 -3.72
N VAL A 240 -1.64 -18.13 -3.32
CA VAL A 240 -0.80 -18.16 -2.12
C VAL A 240 -0.87 -16.84 -1.39
N ASP A 241 -1.23 -16.90 -0.10
CA ASP A 241 -1.22 -15.78 0.83
C ASP A 241 0.01 -15.81 1.73
N PHE A 242 0.24 -14.73 2.47
CA PHE A 242 1.26 -14.67 3.50
C PHE A 242 0.93 -13.59 4.55
N ASP A 243 1.43 -13.78 5.78
CA ASP A 243 1.26 -12.84 6.88
C ASP A 243 2.05 -11.54 6.66
N LEU A 244 1.50 -10.43 7.17
CA LEU A 244 2.26 -9.20 7.32
C LEU A 244 3.35 -9.36 8.40
N TYR A 245 4.46 -8.65 8.27
CA TYR A 245 5.56 -8.67 9.24
C TYR A 245 5.15 -8.09 10.59
N GLY A 246 5.42 -8.81 11.67
CA GLY A 246 4.95 -8.45 13.02
C GLY A 246 3.44 -8.52 13.19
N TRP A 247 2.75 -9.32 12.35
CA TRP A 247 1.32 -9.56 12.34
C TRP A 247 1.05 -11.05 12.13
N GLY A 248 -0.11 -11.56 12.59
CA GLY A 248 -0.39 -12.98 12.45
C GLY A 248 0.64 -13.86 13.14
N GLU A 249 1.19 -14.83 12.41
CA GLU A 249 2.15 -15.77 13.00
C GLU A 249 3.55 -15.18 13.19
N SER A 250 3.95 -14.24 12.35
CA SER A 250 5.26 -13.58 12.46
C SER A 250 5.38 -12.71 13.73
N GLU A 251 4.24 -12.29 14.34
CA GLU A 251 4.24 -11.58 15.61
C GLU A 251 4.96 -12.36 16.73
N ARG A 252 4.90 -13.70 16.68
CA ARG A 252 5.57 -14.56 17.68
C ARG A 252 7.10 -14.50 17.61
N GLU A 253 7.65 -14.17 16.45
CA GLU A 253 9.10 -14.13 16.21
C GLU A 253 9.69 -12.74 16.43
N VAL A 254 8.98 -11.70 16.00
CA VAL A 254 9.53 -10.35 15.96
C VAL A 254 8.81 -9.36 16.87
N GLY A 255 7.68 -9.75 17.44
CA GLY A 255 6.82 -8.89 18.26
C GLY A 255 5.97 -7.94 17.39
N LYS A 256 4.86 -7.49 17.97
CA LYS A 256 3.87 -6.64 17.32
C LYS A 256 4.43 -5.28 16.87
N GLU A 257 5.34 -4.70 17.66
CA GLU A 257 5.92 -3.38 17.36
C GLU A 257 6.79 -3.38 16.10
N ALA A 258 7.31 -4.53 15.70
CA ALA A 258 8.08 -4.66 14.46
C ALA A 258 7.26 -4.27 13.21
N HIS A 259 5.95 -4.45 13.25
CA HIS A 259 5.02 -4.05 12.19
C HIS A 259 5.02 -2.53 11.93
N HIS A 260 5.22 -1.74 12.97
CA HIS A 260 5.21 -0.28 12.91
C HIS A 260 6.58 0.34 12.60
N THR A 261 7.48 -0.44 12.02
CA THR A 261 8.81 0.00 11.57
C THR A 261 8.93 -0.01 10.04
N SER A 262 9.84 0.79 9.50
CA SER A 262 10.15 0.79 8.07
C SER A 262 10.67 -0.56 7.57
N ARG A 263 11.25 -1.39 8.46
CA ARG A 263 11.67 -2.76 8.12
C ARG A 263 10.49 -3.62 7.63
N ALA A 264 9.29 -3.41 8.17
CA ALA A 264 8.10 -4.14 7.75
C ALA A 264 7.80 -3.92 6.25
N HIS A 265 8.00 -2.71 5.73
CA HIS A 265 7.76 -2.39 4.32
C HIS A 265 8.64 -3.22 3.38
N VAL A 266 9.97 -3.22 3.59
CA VAL A 266 10.89 -4.00 2.75
C VAL A 266 10.72 -5.50 2.96
N TYR A 267 10.46 -5.93 4.20
CA TYR A 267 10.25 -7.35 4.52
C TYR A 267 9.04 -7.91 3.75
N GLN A 268 7.90 -7.24 3.79
CA GLN A 268 6.67 -7.66 3.11
C GLN A 268 6.83 -7.65 1.57
N ALA A 269 7.51 -6.65 1.02
CA ALA A 269 7.83 -6.63 -0.40
C ALA A 269 8.73 -7.81 -0.80
N ALA A 270 9.74 -8.14 0.02
CA ALA A 270 10.59 -9.31 -0.18
C ALA A 270 9.82 -10.62 -0.04
N CYS A 271 8.88 -10.73 0.91
CA CYS A 271 8.01 -11.89 1.04
C CYS A 271 7.27 -12.20 -0.25
N GLY A 272 6.59 -11.21 -0.84
CA GLY A 272 5.90 -11.37 -2.11
C GLY A 272 6.83 -11.81 -3.24
N TYR A 273 8.00 -11.18 -3.32
CA TYR A 273 9.01 -11.45 -4.34
C TYR A 273 9.57 -12.89 -4.23
N ILE A 274 9.99 -13.29 -3.02
CA ILE A 274 10.52 -14.63 -2.73
C ILE A 274 9.46 -15.71 -2.96
N LEU A 275 8.24 -15.45 -2.51
CA LEU A 275 7.13 -16.41 -2.65
C LEU A 275 6.76 -16.64 -4.11
N LEU A 276 6.69 -15.57 -4.91
CA LEU A 276 6.47 -15.67 -6.36
C LEU A 276 7.56 -16.51 -7.03
N ASP A 277 8.83 -16.23 -6.72
CA ASP A 277 9.96 -16.97 -7.28
C ASP A 277 9.93 -18.45 -6.84
N TYR A 278 9.72 -18.72 -5.55
CA TYR A 278 9.58 -20.07 -5.03
C TYR A 278 8.50 -20.88 -5.76
N MET A 279 7.31 -20.29 -5.92
CA MET A 279 6.18 -20.95 -6.56
C MET A 279 6.47 -21.27 -8.03
N LEU A 280 7.04 -20.35 -8.78
CA LEU A 280 7.39 -20.55 -10.19
C LEU A 280 8.47 -21.62 -10.39
N ASN A 281 9.46 -21.69 -9.50
CA ASN A 281 10.59 -22.62 -9.66
C ASN A 281 10.28 -24.03 -9.11
N ASN A 282 9.42 -24.16 -8.10
CA ASN A 282 9.21 -25.42 -7.39
C ASN A 282 7.88 -26.12 -7.75
N ARG A 283 6.94 -25.43 -8.42
CA ARG A 283 5.67 -26.02 -8.82
C ARG A 283 5.55 -26.14 -10.34
N LYS A 284 5.66 -27.40 -10.81
CA LYS A 284 5.58 -27.70 -12.25
C LYS A 284 4.18 -27.54 -12.84
N ASP A 285 3.15 -27.45 -12.01
CA ASP A 285 1.74 -27.24 -12.39
C ASP A 285 1.36 -25.76 -12.59
N ILE A 286 2.29 -24.81 -12.39
CA ILE A 286 2.07 -23.39 -12.67
C ILE A 286 2.40 -23.06 -14.14
N ASP A 287 1.58 -22.18 -14.72
CA ASP A 287 1.79 -21.54 -16.00
C ASP A 287 2.51 -20.20 -15.80
N PRO A 288 3.77 -20.04 -16.20
CA PRO A 288 4.51 -18.81 -15.98
C PRO A 288 4.00 -17.61 -16.79
N GLU A 289 3.15 -17.82 -17.80
CA GLU A 289 2.50 -16.77 -18.56
C GLU A 289 1.23 -16.21 -17.89
N ARG A 290 0.76 -16.87 -16.83
CA ARG A 290 -0.45 -16.47 -16.08
C ARG A 290 -0.14 -16.26 -14.60
N VAL A 291 0.52 -15.13 -14.30
CA VAL A 291 0.95 -14.75 -12.95
C VAL A 291 0.22 -13.49 -12.52
N GLY A 292 -0.65 -13.60 -11.54
CA GLY A 292 -1.41 -12.50 -10.97
C GLY A 292 -0.92 -12.10 -9.57
N VAL A 293 -1.20 -10.86 -9.21
CA VAL A 293 -1.08 -10.37 -7.84
C VAL A 293 -2.37 -9.65 -7.46
N MET A 294 -2.91 -9.93 -6.27
CA MET A 294 -4.11 -9.26 -5.78
C MET A 294 -4.06 -9.12 -4.26
N GLY A 295 -4.49 -7.98 -3.75
CA GLY A 295 -4.63 -7.76 -2.32
C GLY A 295 -5.44 -6.51 -2.02
N GLY A 296 -5.99 -6.44 -0.82
CA GLY A 296 -6.78 -5.29 -0.38
C GLY A 296 -6.07 -4.47 0.69
N SER A 297 -6.37 -3.14 0.75
CA SER A 297 -5.76 -2.25 1.74
C SER A 297 -4.24 -2.31 1.68
N GLY A 298 -3.54 -2.59 2.79
CA GLY A 298 -2.09 -2.82 2.79
C GLY A 298 -1.63 -3.90 1.81
N GLY A 299 -2.44 -4.95 1.58
CA GLY A 299 -2.20 -5.91 0.51
C GLY A 299 -2.26 -5.30 -0.88
N GLY A 300 -3.03 -4.23 -1.07
CA GLY A 300 -3.06 -3.44 -2.30
C GLY A 300 -1.74 -2.71 -2.54
N THR A 301 -1.12 -2.13 -1.51
CA THR A 301 0.24 -1.56 -1.58
C THR A 301 1.22 -2.59 -2.11
N HIS A 302 1.25 -3.78 -1.48
CA HIS A 302 2.17 -4.84 -1.89
C HIS A 302 1.82 -5.46 -3.24
N THR A 303 0.54 -5.40 -3.65
CA THR A 303 0.10 -5.74 -5.01
C THR A 303 0.75 -4.79 -6.04
N VAL A 304 0.70 -3.48 -5.80
CA VAL A 304 1.34 -2.48 -6.66
C VAL A 304 2.86 -2.66 -6.67
N LEU A 305 3.49 -2.78 -5.50
CA LEU A 305 4.94 -2.95 -5.38
C LEU A 305 5.43 -4.22 -6.08
N LEU A 306 4.81 -5.39 -5.84
CA LEU A 306 5.23 -6.63 -6.48
C LEU A 306 5.06 -6.57 -8.00
N SER A 307 3.96 -5.98 -8.46
CA SER A 307 3.70 -5.78 -9.90
C SER A 307 4.72 -4.85 -10.56
N LEU A 308 5.23 -3.87 -9.81
CA LEU A 308 6.28 -2.96 -10.28
C LEU A 308 7.65 -3.62 -10.26
N LEU A 309 7.97 -4.38 -9.21
CA LEU A 309 9.30 -4.95 -8.95
C LEU A 309 9.58 -6.22 -9.76
N ASP A 310 8.55 -6.98 -10.13
CA ASP A 310 8.70 -8.26 -10.82
C ASP A 310 7.98 -8.28 -12.16
N SER A 311 8.75 -8.29 -13.24
CA SER A 311 8.21 -8.29 -14.61
C SER A 311 7.50 -9.60 -15.00
N ARG A 312 7.62 -10.67 -14.22
CA ARG A 312 6.91 -11.95 -14.43
C ARG A 312 5.42 -11.81 -14.09
N VAL A 313 5.02 -10.81 -13.32
CA VAL A 313 3.62 -10.50 -13.07
C VAL A 313 2.93 -10.08 -14.38
N THR A 314 1.85 -10.76 -14.72
CA THR A 314 1.11 -10.55 -15.99
C THR A 314 -0.29 -9.95 -15.77
N ALA A 315 -0.80 -9.92 -14.53
CA ALA A 315 -2.04 -9.24 -14.17
C ALA A 315 -1.99 -8.73 -12.73
N SER A 316 -2.65 -7.60 -12.43
CA SER A 316 -2.64 -6.96 -11.12
C SER A 316 -4.04 -6.52 -10.71
N ALA A 317 -4.40 -6.71 -9.43
CA ALA A 317 -5.70 -6.31 -8.90
C ALA A 317 -5.58 -5.68 -7.50
N PRO A 318 -5.14 -4.42 -7.36
CA PRO A 318 -5.21 -3.68 -6.10
C PRO A 318 -6.67 -3.36 -5.74
N VAL A 319 -7.09 -3.72 -4.52
CA VAL A 319 -8.46 -3.56 -4.03
C VAL A 319 -8.46 -2.59 -2.86
N VAL A 320 -9.33 -1.58 -2.87
CA VAL A 320 -9.50 -0.53 -1.85
C VAL A 320 -8.18 0.04 -1.32
N HIS A 321 -7.29 0.37 -2.25
CA HIS A 321 -5.95 0.87 -1.92
C HIS A 321 -5.59 2.14 -2.69
N LEU A 322 -5.74 2.13 -4.02
CA LEU A 322 -5.15 3.11 -4.91
C LEU A 322 -5.70 4.53 -4.69
N ALA A 323 -4.83 5.48 -4.38
CA ALA A 323 -5.16 6.90 -4.32
C ALA A 323 -3.91 7.77 -4.56
N SER A 324 -4.08 8.95 -5.16
CA SER A 324 -2.98 9.90 -5.39
C SER A 324 -2.60 10.71 -4.16
N HIS A 325 -3.44 10.68 -3.13
CA HIS A 325 -3.31 11.48 -1.92
C HIS A 325 -3.10 10.65 -0.64
N PHE A 326 -2.93 9.33 -0.78
CA PHE A 326 -2.70 8.44 0.36
C PHE A 326 -1.78 7.27 -0.03
N ASP A 327 -0.62 7.20 0.62
CA ASP A 327 0.44 6.22 0.33
C ASP A 327 0.47 5.06 1.34
N GLY A 328 -0.56 4.95 2.19
CA GLY A 328 -0.65 3.93 3.24
C GLY A 328 -0.74 4.51 4.66
N GLY A 329 -1.36 3.80 5.57
CA GLY A 329 -1.61 4.24 6.96
C GLY A 329 -0.63 3.72 7.99
N CYS A 330 0.33 2.90 7.57
CA CYS A 330 1.28 2.21 8.43
C CYS A 330 2.68 2.23 7.81
N PRO A 331 3.76 2.30 8.60
CA PRO A 331 5.12 2.15 8.08
C PRO A 331 5.37 0.87 7.28
N CYS A 332 4.56 -0.17 7.48
CA CYS A 332 4.61 -1.40 6.68
C CYS A 332 4.20 -1.19 5.21
N GLU A 333 3.53 -0.08 4.89
CA GLU A 333 3.08 0.32 3.55
C GLU A 333 3.87 1.51 3.01
N SER A 334 4.24 2.45 3.88
CA SER A 334 4.82 3.75 3.50
C SER A 334 6.12 4.07 4.24
N GLY A 335 6.66 3.16 5.06
CA GLY A 335 7.83 3.41 5.91
C GLY A 335 9.16 3.57 5.16
N MET A 336 9.23 3.22 3.88
CA MET A 336 10.39 3.45 3.03
C MET A 336 10.11 4.59 2.04
N PRO A 337 11.12 5.40 1.67
CA PRO A 337 10.90 6.61 0.88
C PRO A 337 10.67 6.36 -0.62
N VAL A 338 9.82 5.38 -0.96
CA VAL A 338 9.55 4.99 -2.36
C VAL A 338 8.85 6.11 -3.14
N GLN A 339 8.05 6.94 -2.46
CA GLN A 339 7.35 8.09 -3.06
C GLN A 339 8.29 9.22 -3.52
N LEU A 340 9.56 9.18 -3.12
CA LEU A 340 10.58 10.12 -3.59
C LEU A 340 11.25 9.67 -4.90
N SER A 341 10.90 8.50 -5.43
CA SER A 341 11.43 7.99 -6.70
C SER A 341 11.08 8.92 -7.85
N GLY A 342 12.01 9.06 -8.78
CA GLY A 342 11.85 9.92 -9.95
C GLY A 342 11.64 11.41 -9.64
N GLY A 343 12.07 11.89 -8.46
CA GLY A 343 11.84 13.26 -7.99
C GLY A 343 10.44 13.49 -7.41
N GLY A 344 9.70 12.44 -7.16
CA GLY A 344 8.34 12.42 -6.62
C GLY A 344 7.39 11.57 -7.45
N THR A 345 6.62 10.72 -6.78
CA THR A 345 5.62 9.83 -7.39
C THR A 345 4.47 9.58 -6.41
N CYS A 346 3.45 8.86 -6.86
CA CYS A 346 2.31 8.42 -6.03
C CYS A 346 1.82 7.04 -6.48
N GLU A 347 0.98 6.41 -5.67
CA GLU A 347 0.49 5.06 -5.92
C GLU A 347 -0.09 4.84 -7.33
N PRO A 348 -0.89 5.75 -7.92
CA PRO A 348 -1.37 5.59 -9.29
C PRO A 348 -0.25 5.53 -10.34
N GLU A 349 0.81 6.32 -10.21
CA GLU A 349 1.95 6.27 -11.13
C GLU A 349 2.73 4.96 -10.98
N LEU A 350 2.92 4.50 -9.73
CA LEU A 350 3.55 3.22 -9.46
C LEU A 350 2.73 2.05 -10.04
N ALA A 351 1.41 2.08 -9.90
CA ALA A 351 0.51 1.08 -10.49
C ALA A 351 0.54 1.10 -12.03
N ALA A 352 0.65 2.29 -12.64
CA ALA A 352 0.72 2.45 -14.09
C ALA A 352 1.91 1.73 -14.74
N VAL A 353 2.94 1.36 -13.95
CA VAL A 353 4.08 0.56 -14.41
C VAL A 353 3.65 -0.79 -15.01
N MET A 354 2.47 -1.29 -14.65
CA MET A 354 1.87 -2.49 -15.24
C MET A 354 1.48 -2.34 -16.72
N ALA A 355 1.28 -1.12 -17.22
CA ALA A 355 0.87 -0.91 -18.61
C ALA A 355 1.87 -1.55 -19.61
N PRO A 356 1.37 -2.25 -20.65
CA PRO A 356 -0.02 -2.47 -21.04
C PRO A 356 -0.66 -3.79 -20.51
N LYS A 357 -0.16 -4.40 -19.45
CA LYS A 357 -0.70 -5.64 -18.90
C LYS A 357 -2.04 -5.39 -18.21
N PRO A 358 -2.96 -6.38 -18.16
CA PRO A 358 -4.26 -6.23 -17.52
C PRO A 358 -4.16 -5.78 -16.05
N MET A 359 -4.98 -4.79 -15.68
CA MET A 359 -5.11 -4.33 -14.30
C MET A 359 -6.57 -4.04 -13.95
N LEU A 360 -6.99 -4.49 -12.77
CA LEU A 360 -8.26 -4.14 -12.15
C LEU A 360 -8.01 -3.26 -10.93
N ILE A 361 -8.67 -2.12 -10.84
CA ILE A 361 -8.76 -1.32 -9.61
C ILE A 361 -10.15 -1.52 -9.04
N VAL A 362 -10.25 -2.00 -7.79
CA VAL A 362 -11.53 -2.00 -7.07
C VAL A 362 -11.49 -0.88 -6.05
N SER A 363 -12.49 0.01 -6.11
CA SER A 363 -12.60 1.19 -5.25
C SER A 363 -13.99 1.28 -4.63
N ASP A 364 -14.12 2.01 -3.53
CA ASP A 364 -15.43 2.24 -2.90
C ASP A 364 -15.64 3.71 -2.49
N GLY A 365 -16.88 4.05 -2.13
CA GLY A 365 -17.24 5.42 -1.74
C GLY A 365 -16.99 5.73 -0.27
N GLY A 366 -16.61 4.75 0.54
CA GLY A 366 -16.50 4.91 1.99
C GLY A 366 -15.08 5.06 2.51
N ASP A 367 -14.07 5.10 1.63
CA ASP A 367 -12.67 5.30 1.99
C ASP A 367 -11.96 6.29 1.04
N TRP A 368 -10.63 6.35 1.10
CA TRP A 368 -9.78 7.22 0.27
C TRP A 368 -9.80 6.87 -1.22
N THR A 369 -10.34 5.71 -1.60
CA THR A 369 -10.46 5.31 -3.02
C THR A 369 -11.71 5.87 -3.70
N SER A 370 -12.49 6.68 -3.00
CA SER A 370 -13.69 7.35 -3.53
C SER A 370 -13.40 8.27 -4.72
N SER A 371 -12.18 8.81 -4.81
CA SER A 371 -11.73 9.67 -5.92
C SER A 371 -11.36 8.89 -7.19
N VAL A 372 -11.13 7.58 -7.09
CA VAL A 372 -10.58 6.76 -8.20
C VAL A 372 -11.34 6.93 -9.52
N PRO A 373 -12.68 6.90 -9.59
CA PRO A 373 -13.38 7.00 -10.87
C PRO A 373 -13.14 8.30 -11.63
N THR A 374 -12.88 9.39 -10.91
CA THR A 374 -12.80 10.74 -11.47
C THR A 374 -11.40 11.34 -11.49
N LEU A 375 -10.46 10.72 -10.79
CA LEU A 375 -9.11 11.24 -10.64
C LEU A 375 -8.05 10.22 -11.08
N GLU A 376 -7.90 9.13 -10.38
CA GLU A 376 -6.81 8.17 -10.60
C GLU A 376 -7.03 7.29 -11.83
N PHE A 377 -8.26 6.84 -12.07
CA PHE A 377 -8.57 5.98 -13.20
C PHE A 377 -8.38 6.66 -14.56
N PRO A 378 -8.85 7.90 -14.80
CA PRO A 378 -8.52 8.64 -16.02
C PRO A 378 -7.03 8.82 -16.27
N TYR A 379 -6.24 9.05 -15.21
CA TYR A 379 -4.79 9.13 -15.30
C TYR A 379 -4.17 7.81 -15.79
N LEU A 380 -4.61 6.68 -15.23
CA LEU A 380 -4.17 5.35 -15.65
C LEU A 380 -4.57 5.06 -17.10
N GLN A 381 -5.82 5.36 -17.47
CA GLN A 381 -6.30 5.17 -18.84
C GLN A 381 -5.46 5.95 -19.86
N ARG A 382 -5.04 7.17 -19.53
CA ARG A 382 -4.14 7.97 -20.37
C ARG A 382 -2.82 7.23 -20.63
N ILE A 383 -2.19 6.66 -19.61
CA ILE A 383 -0.92 5.93 -19.75
C ILE A 383 -1.12 4.64 -20.57
N TYR A 384 -2.16 3.88 -20.27
CA TYR A 384 -2.52 2.70 -21.05
C TYR A 384 -2.85 3.06 -22.51
N GLY A 385 -3.40 4.24 -22.74
CA GLY A 385 -3.66 4.80 -24.07
C GLY A 385 -2.39 4.97 -24.92
N PHE A 386 -1.22 5.22 -24.33
CA PHE A 386 0.05 5.25 -25.05
C PHE A 386 0.40 3.92 -25.75
N TYR A 387 -0.19 2.84 -25.28
CA TYR A 387 -0.03 1.49 -25.82
C TYR A 387 -1.22 1.05 -26.70
N GLY A 388 -2.24 1.88 -26.84
CA GLY A 388 -3.52 1.48 -27.44
C GLY A 388 -4.27 0.42 -26.63
N ALA A 389 -4.07 0.38 -25.32
CA ALA A 389 -4.55 -0.66 -24.40
C ALA A 389 -5.39 -0.08 -23.24
N ALA A 390 -6.07 1.04 -23.45
CA ALA A 390 -6.87 1.70 -22.40
C ALA A 390 -7.98 0.79 -21.83
N ASP A 391 -8.44 -0.19 -22.59
CA ASP A 391 -9.41 -1.21 -22.19
C ASP A 391 -8.85 -2.28 -21.24
N LYS A 392 -7.52 -2.39 -21.13
CA LYS A 392 -6.86 -3.36 -20.25
C LYS A 392 -6.74 -2.88 -18.80
N VAL A 393 -6.93 -1.61 -18.54
CA VAL A 393 -7.11 -1.10 -17.16
C VAL A 393 -8.61 -0.91 -16.92
N ARG A 394 -9.10 -1.49 -15.82
CA ARG A 394 -10.53 -1.47 -15.45
C ARG A 394 -10.69 -0.91 -14.04
N ASN A 395 -11.77 -0.20 -13.80
CA ASN A 395 -12.19 0.19 -12.45
C ASN A 395 -13.60 -0.37 -12.16
N VAL A 396 -13.74 -1.05 -11.05
CA VAL A 396 -15.02 -1.39 -10.44
C VAL A 396 -15.16 -0.52 -9.19
N HIS A 397 -16.07 0.46 -9.24
CA HIS A 397 -16.35 1.36 -8.13
C HIS A 397 -17.66 1.00 -7.45
N LEU A 398 -17.62 0.88 -6.12
CA LEU A 398 -18.75 0.48 -5.28
C LEU A 398 -19.13 1.66 -4.34
N PRO A 399 -19.89 2.66 -4.83
CA PRO A 399 -20.06 3.95 -4.14
C PRO A 399 -20.79 3.87 -2.80
N ALA A 400 -21.58 2.82 -2.57
CA ALA A 400 -22.31 2.59 -1.32
C ALA A 400 -21.56 1.73 -0.30
N GLU A 401 -20.39 1.19 -0.68
CA GLU A 401 -19.61 0.30 0.17
C GLU A 401 -18.54 1.05 0.97
N ARG A 402 -17.95 0.35 1.91
CA ARG A 402 -16.92 0.83 2.81
C ARG A 402 -15.66 -0.02 2.69
N HIS A 403 -14.60 0.43 3.35
CA HIS A 403 -13.30 -0.23 3.37
C HIS A 403 -13.35 -1.66 3.91
N ASP A 404 -13.53 -2.63 3.03
CA ASP A 404 -13.54 -4.07 3.30
C ASP A 404 -13.20 -4.86 2.02
N PHE A 405 -13.18 -6.20 2.10
CA PHE A 405 -13.04 -7.07 0.93
C PHE A 405 -14.18 -8.10 0.87
N LYS A 406 -15.42 -7.59 0.94
CA LYS A 406 -16.63 -8.39 0.94
C LYS A 406 -17.03 -8.86 -0.46
N GLU A 407 -18.23 -9.46 -0.55
CA GLU A 407 -18.73 -10.21 -1.69
C GLU A 407 -18.61 -9.48 -3.04
N ASN A 408 -19.10 -8.24 -3.15
CA ASN A 408 -19.05 -7.52 -4.43
C ASN A 408 -17.62 -7.22 -4.90
N LYS A 409 -16.70 -6.95 -3.97
CA LYS A 409 -15.28 -6.75 -4.28
C LYS A 409 -14.63 -8.08 -4.68
N ARG A 410 -14.97 -9.19 -4.00
CA ARG A 410 -14.52 -10.53 -4.40
C ARG A 410 -15.05 -10.91 -5.78
N GLN A 411 -16.34 -10.63 -6.04
CA GLN A 411 -16.94 -10.90 -7.35
C GLN A 411 -16.21 -10.15 -8.48
N ALA A 412 -15.88 -8.87 -8.27
CA ALA A 412 -15.11 -8.08 -9.25
C ALA A 412 -13.75 -8.74 -9.57
N VAL A 413 -13.07 -9.24 -8.54
CA VAL A 413 -11.79 -9.94 -8.68
C VAL A 413 -11.96 -11.28 -9.38
N TYR A 414 -13.00 -12.06 -9.07
CA TYR A 414 -13.29 -13.31 -9.77
C TYR A 414 -13.53 -13.08 -11.26
N ASP A 415 -14.39 -12.14 -11.60
CA ASP A 415 -14.69 -11.82 -13.00
C ASP A 415 -13.43 -11.38 -13.76
N PHE A 416 -12.57 -10.58 -13.14
CA PHE A 416 -11.32 -10.18 -13.73
C PHE A 416 -10.39 -11.35 -14.03
N PHE A 417 -10.12 -12.23 -13.06
CA PHE A 417 -9.22 -13.36 -13.29
C PHE A 417 -9.84 -14.46 -14.16
N ILE A 418 -11.17 -14.62 -14.17
CA ILE A 418 -11.86 -15.45 -15.15
C ILE A 418 -11.55 -14.97 -16.58
N ASP A 419 -11.70 -13.67 -16.82
CA ASP A 419 -11.45 -13.08 -18.13
C ASP A 419 -9.97 -13.20 -18.55
N VAL A 420 -9.07 -12.77 -17.66
CA VAL A 420 -7.64 -12.63 -17.99
C VAL A 420 -6.92 -13.97 -18.01
N PHE A 421 -7.23 -14.86 -17.06
CA PHE A 421 -6.56 -16.16 -16.91
C PHE A 421 -7.39 -17.35 -17.42
N ARG A 422 -8.59 -17.09 -17.94
CA ARG A 422 -9.52 -18.10 -18.41
C ARG A 422 -9.83 -19.16 -17.35
N LEU A 423 -10.12 -18.68 -16.12
CA LEU A 423 -10.56 -19.56 -15.06
C LEU A 423 -11.97 -20.06 -15.36
N ASP A 424 -12.30 -21.23 -14.81
CA ASP A 424 -13.58 -21.89 -15.06
C ASP A 424 -14.72 -21.26 -14.25
N ARG A 425 -15.50 -20.38 -14.89
CA ARG A 425 -16.67 -19.71 -14.28
C ARG A 425 -17.70 -20.68 -13.71
N SER A 426 -17.84 -21.90 -14.26
CA SER A 426 -18.81 -22.86 -13.78
C SER A 426 -18.51 -23.38 -12.36
N MET A 427 -17.27 -23.17 -11.89
CA MET A 427 -16.82 -23.55 -10.54
C MET A 427 -16.90 -22.39 -9.53
N LEU A 428 -17.43 -21.23 -9.93
CA LEU A 428 -17.61 -20.06 -9.06
C LEU A 428 -18.80 -20.32 -8.11
N ASP A 429 -18.50 -20.77 -6.91
CA ASP A 429 -19.47 -21.01 -5.84
C ASP A 429 -18.77 -20.97 -4.48
N GLU A 430 -18.87 -19.83 -3.78
CA GLU A 430 -18.28 -19.64 -2.46
C GLU A 430 -18.87 -20.57 -1.38
N SER A 431 -20.09 -21.07 -1.56
CA SER A 431 -20.73 -21.99 -0.60
C SER A 431 -20.06 -23.36 -0.54
N LYS A 432 -19.25 -23.69 -1.53
CA LYS A 432 -18.47 -24.95 -1.60
C LYS A 432 -17.12 -24.86 -0.90
N ILE A 433 -16.75 -23.70 -0.39
CA ILE A 433 -15.48 -23.53 0.29
C ILE A 433 -15.58 -24.01 1.74
N THR A 434 -14.70 -24.93 2.09
CA THR A 434 -14.54 -25.37 3.47
C THR A 434 -13.74 -24.34 4.23
N ILE A 435 -14.33 -23.76 5.27
CA ILE A 435 -13.61 -22.89 6.19
C ILE A 435 -12.89 -23.76 7.21
N GLU A 436 -11.58 -23.85 7.07
CA GLU A 436 -10.73 -24.56 8.00
C GLU A 436 -10.60 -23.81 9.32
N PRO A 437 -10.53 -24.50 10.46
CA PRO A 437 -10.24 -23.84 11.73
C PRO A 437 -8.81 -23.27 11.73
N ASP A 438 -8.61 -22.19 12.45
CA ASP A 438 -7.35 -21.44 12.56
C ASP A 438 -6.15 -22.35 12.84
N GLU A 439 -6.32 -23.34 13.72
CA GLU A 439 -5.25 -24.26 14.14
C GLU A 439 -4.70 -25.12 12.98
N GLN A 440 -5.45 -25.29 11.91
CA GLN A 440 -4.99 -26.01 10.71
C GLN A 440 -4.23 -25.11 9.75
N LEU A 441 -4.48 -23.80 9.78
CA LEU A 441 -3.87 -22.81 8.89
C LEU A 441 -2.70 -22.08 9.55
N LYS A 442 -2.57 -22.16 10.88
CA LYS A 442 -1.39 -21.77 11.61
C LYS A 442 -0.23 -22.71 11.34
N SER A 443 0.97 -22.21 11.51
CA SER A 443 2.20 -22.78 10.99
C SER A 443 2.50 -24.22 11.39
N ILE A 444 3.43 -24.75 10.61
CA ILE A 444 4.09 -26.04 10.73
C ILE A 444 5.06 -26.10 11.94
N TYR A 445 5.46 -24.95 12.44
CA TYR A 445 6.40 -24.85 13.58
C TYR A 445 5.68 -25.19 14.89
N LYS A 446 6.09 -26.28 15.49
CA LYS A 446 5.83 -26.61 16.89
C LYS A 446 7.05 -26.27 17.75
#